data_71b29eef35341c9ec794d721d76b31b3
#
_entry.id   71b29eef35341c9ec794d721d76b31b3
#
_cell.length_a   1.000
_cell.length_b   1.000
_cell.length_c   1.000
_cell.angle_alpha   90.00
_cell.angle_beta   90.00
_cell.angle_gamma   90.00
#
_symmetry.space_group_name_H-M   'P 1'
#
loop_
_entity.id
_entity.type
_entity.pdbx_description
1 polymer ?
#
loop_
_entity_poly.entity_id
_entity_poly.type
_entity_poly.pdbx_seq_one_letter_code
_entity_poly.pdbx_strand_id
1 'polypeptide(L)'
;MKTTDPATKATENLLYQLLETELGGVQVYETALRCAVNEDLKEEWEKYLDETKRHVQIARGAVEAAGLDPDADVPARMTVRSMGETLVKMMKLALSQGDPKAAELTACECVVEAETKDHQNWELVSELAKHAKGDLKKALHEACEEVEPQEDHHLYHTKGWARELWMDGLGLGAELPPPEEKKDVETAIGAERAKNARRPTRHQQG
;
A
#
# COMPACT_ATOMS: atom_id res chain seq x y z
N MET A 1 -24.76 29.28 11.63
CA MET A 1 -23.87 28.14 11.31
C MET A 1 -23.13 27.79 12.59
N LYS A 2 -23.30 26.57 13.13
CA LYS A 2 -22.41 26.07 14.20
C LYS A 2 -21.04 25.88 13.59
N THR A 3 -20.03 26.61 14.05
CA THR A 3 -18.64 26.35 13.69
C THR A 3 -18.25 25.02 14.32
N THR A 4 -18.00 24.01 13.49
CA THR A 4 -17.45 22.72 13.94
C THR A 4 -16.07 22.98 14.54
N ASP A 5 -15.77 22.36 15.69
CA ASP A 5 -14.44 22.43 16.30
C ASP A 5 -13.38 21.97 15.29
N PRO A 6 -12.28 22.72 15.11
CA PRO A 6 -11.20 22.34 14.18
C PRO A 6 -10.67 20.91 14.41
N ALA A 7 -10.57 20.46 15.66
CA ALA A 7 -10.16 19.10 16.00
C ALA A 7 -11.14 18.05 15.46
N THR A 8 -12.45 18.28 15.62
CA THR A 8 -13.51 17.41 15.06
C THR A 8 -13.41 17.37 13.53
N LYS A 9 -13.21 18.52 12.89
CA LYS A 9 -13.09 18.58 11.43
C LYS A 9 -11.86 17.88 10.89
N ALA A 10 -10.74 17.95 11.61
CA ALA A 10 -9.52 17.22 11.26
C ALA A 10 -9.73 15.69 11.35
N THR A 11 -10.39 15.23 12.41
CA THR A 11 -10.76 13.82 12.58
C THR A 11 -11.66 13.33 11.44
N GLU A 12 -12.71 14.06 11.12
CA GLU A 12 -13.61 13.75 10.00
C GLU A 12 -12.82 13.62 8.69
N ASN A 13 -11.95 14.61 8.40
CA ASN A 13 -11.15 14.61 7.18
C ASN A 13 -10.17 13.42 7.13
N LEU A 14 -9.52 13.06 8.25
CA LEU A 14 -8.62 11.91 8.32
C LEU A 14 -9.35 10.60 8.01
N LEU A 15 -10.50 10.36 8.65
CA LEU A 15 -11.28 9.13 8.44
C LEU A 15 -11.83 9.03 7.01
N TYR A 16 -12.25 10.13 6.42
CA TYR A 16 -12.68 10.16 5.02
C TYR A 16 -11.50 9.96 4.05
N GLN A 17 -10.33 10.50 4.34
CA GLN A 17 -9.13 10.22 3.53
C GLN A 17 -8.72 8.78 3.65
N LEU A 18 -8.71 8.19 4.85
CA LEU A 18 -8.45 6.78 5.08
C LEU A 18 -9.33 5.91 4.18
N LEU A 19 -10.66 6.05 4.30
CA LEU A 19 -11.58 5.26 3.50
C LEU A 19 -11.37 5.43 1.99
N GLU A 20 -11.09 6.64 1.53
CA GLU A 20 -10.88 6.88 0.09
C GLU A 20 -9.52 6.35 -0.38
N THR A 21 -8.50 6.30 0.50
CA THR A 21 -7.21 5.69 0.18
C THR A 21 -7.37 4.19 -0.03
N GLU A 22 -8.07 3.50 0.85
CA GLU A 22 -8.37 2.06 0.70
C GLU A 22 -9.18 1.76 -0.58
N LEU A 23 -10.21 2.56 -0.86
CA LEU A 23 -10.99 2.44 -2.10
C LEU A 23 -10.13 2.65 -3.35
N GLY A 24 -9.19 3.58 -3.30
CA GLY A 24 -8.20 3.81 -4.34
C GLY A 24 -7.19 2.67 -4.44
N GLY A 25 -6.74 2.12 -3.31
CA GLY A 25 -5.84 0.98 -3.20
C GLY A 25 -6.35 -0.25 -3.94
N VAL A 26 -7.63 -0.58 -3.78
CA VAL A 26 -8.26 -1.67 -4.56
C VAL A 26 -8.07 -1.46 -6.06
N GLN A 27 -8.31 -0.25 -6.59
CA GLN A 27 -8.16 0.04 -8.02
C GLN A 27 -6.70 0.02 -8.46
N VAL A 28 -5.79 0.46 -7.58
CA VAL A 28 -4.34 0.41 -7.81
C VAL A 28 -3.87 -1.03 -7.93
N TYR A 29 -4.21 -1.93 -6.99
CA TYR A 29 -3.84 -3.34 -7.06
C TYR A 29 -4.48 -4.06 -8.26
N GLU A 30 -5.76 -3.84 -8.55
CA GLU A 30 -6.41 -4.42 -9.74
C GLU A 30 -5.71 -4.01 -11.04
N THR A 31 -5.13 -2.81 -11.08
CA THR A 31 -4.39 -2.33 -12.25
C THR A 31 -2.94 -2.84 -12.25
N ALA A 32 -2.29 -2.88 -11.09
CA ALA A 32 -0.93 -3.39 -10.90
C ALA A 32 -0.82 -4.86 -11.30
N LEU A 33 -1.79 -5.69 -10.92
CA LEU A 33 -1.89 -7.10 -11.33
C LEU A 33 -1.90 -7.31 -12.85
N ARG A 34 -2.40 -6.34 -13.61
CA ARG A 34 -2.36 -6.38 -15.07
C ARG A 34 -0.99 -6.00 -15.65
N CYS A 35 -0.17 -5.35 -14.86
CA CYS A 35 1.20 -4.99 -15.21
C CYS A 35 2.21 -6.06 -14.78
N ALA A 36 1.86 -6.92 -13.83
CA ALA A 36 2.75 -7.91 -13.25
C ALA A 36 3.19 -8.94 -14.29
N VAL A 37 4.50 -9.18 -14.36
CA VAL A 37 5.16 -10.20 -15.18
C VAL A 37 5.78 -11.26 -14.30
N ASN A 38 6.27 -10.88 -13.13
CA ASN A 38 6.84 -11.78 -12.14
C ASN A 38 5.71 -12.46 -11.35
N GLU A 39 5.66 -13.80 -11.39
CA GLU A 39 4.57 -14.55 -10.75
C GLU A 39 4.60 -14.43 -9.23
N ASP A 40 5.77 -14.36 -8.57
CA ASP A 40 5.87 -14.21 -7.12
C ASP A 40 5.31 -12.86 -6.66
N LEU A 41 5.64 -11.79 -7.40
CA LEU A 41 5.07 -10.45 -7.15
C LEU A 41 3.56 -10.42 -7.36
N LYS A 42 3.09 -11.12 -8.38
CA LYS A 42 1.66 -11.22 -8.69
C LYS A 42 0.89 -11.93 -7.57
N GLU A 43 1.42 -13.05 -7.07
CA GLU A 43 0.81 -13.78 -5.93
C GLU A 43 0.74 -12.90 -4.67
N GLU A 44 1.79 -12.12 -4.38
CA GLU A 44 1.78 -11.16 -3.28
C GLU A 44 0.70 -10.09 -3.47
N TRP A 45 0.62 -9.49 -4.66
CA TRP A 45 -0.38 -8.46 -4.93
C TRP A 45 -1.82 -8.99 -4.99
N GLU A 46 -2.04 -10.25 -5.38
CA GLU A 46 -3.36 -10.89 -5.27
C GLU A 46 -3.79 -10.97 -3.80
N LYS A 47 -2.88 -11.37 -2.92
CA LYS A 47 -3.11 -11.39 -1.46
C LYS A 47 -3.39 -9.99 -0.93
N TYR A 48 -2.56 -9.00 -1.29
CA TYR A 48 -2.71 -7.61 -0.82
C TYR A 48 -4.01 -6.98 -1.32
N LEU A 49 -4.44 -7.27 -2.54
CA LEU A 49 -5.75 -6.85 -3.04
C LEU A 49 -6.90 -7.36 -2.15
N ASP A 50 -6.84 -8.62 -1.72
CA ASP A 50 -7.89 -9.19 -0.87
C ASP A 50 -7.85 -8.60 0.55
N GLU A 51 -6.66 -8.34 1.10
CA GLU A 51 -6.47 -7.63 2.36
C GLU A 51 -7.00 -6.19 2.26
N THR A 52 -6.65 -5.43 1.22
CA THR A 52 -7.15 -4.06 0.99
C THR A 52 -8.68 -4.00 0.85
N LYS A 53 -9.31 -4.98 0.19
CA LYS A 53 -10.78 -5.09 0.17
C LYS A 53 -11.36 -5.27 1.58
N ARG A 54 -10.67 -5.98 2.45
CA ARG A 54 -11.05 -6.11 3.86
C ARG A 54 -10.83 -4.79 4.61
N HIS A 55 -9.73 -4.10 4.35
CA HIS A 55 -9.44 -2.78 4.94
C HIS A 55 -10.52 -1.74 4.59
N VAL A 56 -11.06 -1.75 3.36
CA VAL A 56 -12.21 -0.91 2.98
C VAL A 56 -13.38 -1.10 3.94
N GLN A 57 -13.69 -2.35 4.34
CA GLN A 57 -14.80 -2.61 5.27
C GLN A 57 -14.47 -2.12 6.68
N ILE A 58 -13.24 -2.28 7.12
CA ILE A 58 -12.75 -1.81 8.41
C ILE A 58 -12.79 -0.27 8.47
N ALA A 59 -12.29 0.40 7.43
CA ALA A 59 -12.31 1.86 7.32
C ALA A 59 -13.74 2.42 7.29
N ARG A 60 -14.69 1.74 6.61
CA ARG A 60 -16.12 2.08 6.67
C ARG A 60 -16.64 2.02 8.10
N GLY A 61 -16.33 0.93 8.82
CA GLY A 61 -16.72 0.79 10.23
C GLY A 61 -16.14 1.90 11.13
N ALA A 62 -14.91 2.33 10.88
CA ALA A 62 -14.29 3.44 11.61
C ALA A 62 -15.01 4.78 11.35
N VAL A 63 -15.39 5.05 10.09
CA VAL A 63 -16.19 6.23 9.70
C VAL A 63 -17.56 6.21 10.40
N GLU A 64 -18.25 5.07 10.37
CA GLU A 64 -19.57 4.90 11.02
C GLU A 64 -19.47 5.04 12.55
N ALA A 65 -18.43 4.48 13.18
CA ALA A 65 -18.19 4.60 14.62
C ALA A 65 -17.94 6.06 15.05
N ALA A 66 -17.46 6.90 14.14
CA ALA A 66 -17.34 8.35 14.34
C ALA A 66 -18.66 9.11 14.14
N GLY A 67 -19.75 8.41 13.81
CA GLY A 67 -21.06 9.01 13.51
C GLY A 67 -21.12 9.71 12.14
N LEU A 68 -20.24 9.34 11.23
CA LEU A 68 -20.14 9.90 9.88
C LEU A 68 -20.81 8.96 8.86
N ASP A 69 -21.21 9.53 7.73
CA ASP A 69 -21.74 8.76 6.60
C ASP A 69 -20.58 8.33 5.68
N PRO A 70 -20.29 7.01 5.56
CA PRO A 70 -19.19 6.52 4.72
C PRO A 70 -19.41 6.76 3.22
N ASP A 71 -20.62 7.08 2.80
CA ASP A 71 -20.94 7.37 1.40
C ASP A 71 -20.99 8.87 1.09
N ALA A 72 -20.74 9.73 2.08
CA ALA A 72 -20.72 11.17 1.89
C ALA A 72 -19.63 11.61 0.89
N ASP A 73 -20.02 12.46 -0.06
CA ASP A 73 -19.07 13.08 -1.01
C ASP A 73 -18.53 14.39 -0.43
N VAL A 74 -17.34 14.34 0.11
CA VAL A 74 -16.69 15.46 0.79
C VAL A 74 -15.34 15.83 0.14
N PRO A 75 -14.91 17.09 0.24
CA PRO A 75 -13.67 17.55 -0.38
C PRO A 75 -12.42 16.73 0.01
N ALA A 76 -12.36 16.22 1.24
CA ALA A 76 -11.27 15.38 1.72
C ALA A 76 -11.12 14.08 0.91
N ARG A 77 -12.22 13.48 0.45
CA ARG A 77 -12.22 12.30 -0.42
C ARG A 77 -11.81 12.64 -1.85
N MET A 78 -12.28 13.74 -2.37
CA MET A 78 -12.04 14.14 -3.78
C MET A 78 -10.55 14.25 -4.10
N THR A 79 -9.75 14.80 -3.19
CA THR A 79 -8.29 14.95 -3.39
C THR A 79 -7.57 13.61 -3.40
N VAL A 80 -7.94 12.70 -2.50
CA VAL A 80 -7.37 11.35 -2.43
C VAL A 80 -7.80 10.50 -3.63
N ARG A 81 -9.06 10.59 -4.02
CA ARG A 81 -9.58 9.93 -5.23
C ARG A 81 -8.78 10.33 -6.47
N SER A 82 -8.54 11.64 -6.64
CA SER A 82 -7.75 12.15 -7.77
C SER A 82 -6.32 11.60 -7.76
N MET A 83 -5.71 11.40 -6.60
CA MET A 83 -4.39 10.77 -6.48
C MET A 83 -4.44 9.32 -6.96
N GLY A 84 -5.34 8.48 -6.43
CA GLY A 84 -5.49 7.08 -6.82
C GLY A 84 -5.78 6.91 -8.31
N GLU A 85 -6.70 7.73 -8.88
CA GLU A 85 -7.00 7.75 -10.31
C GLU A 85 -5.76 8.11 -11.15
N THR A 86 -4.88 8.97 -10.64
CA THR A 86 -3.65 9.34 -11.34
C THR A 86 -2.67 8.16 -11.38
N LEU A 87 -2.48 7.44 -10.29
CA LEU A 87 -1.66 6.23 -10.25
C LEU A 87 -2.18 5.16 -11.23
N VAL A 88 -3.49 4.93 -11.25
CA VAL A 88 -4.12 4.03 -12.22
C VAL A 88 -3.89 4.46 -13.66
N LYS A 89 -3.96 5.77 -13.96
CA LYS A 89 -3.66 6.31 -15.30
C LYS A 89 -2.20 6.12 -15.69
N MET A 90 -1.26 6.29 -14.77
CA MET A 90 0.17 6.07 -15.01
C MET A 90 0.45 4.63 -15.39
N MET A 91 -0.08 3.65 -14.65
CA MET A 91 0.06 2.23 -14.96
C MET A 91 -0.56 1.86 -16.32
N LYS A 92 -1.76 2.35 -16.61
CA LYS A 92 -2.41 2.15 -17.93
C LYS A 92 -1.60 2.74 -19.08
N LEU A 93 -0.97 3.90 -18.87
CA LEU A 93 -0.08 4.51 -19.84
C LEU A 93 1.14 3.61 -20.08
N ALA A 94 1.80 3.12 -19.03
CA ALA A 94 2.95 2.23 -19.14
C ALA A 94 2.60 0.94 -19.91
N LEU A 95 1.46 0.31 -19.59
CA LEU A 95 0.95 -0.86 -20.33
C LEU A 95 0.77 -0.58 -21.82
N SER A 96 0.31 0.62 -22.18
CA SER A 96 0.07 0.99 -23.58
C SER A 96 1.35 1.15 -24.42
N GLN A 97 2.50 1.28 -23.78
CA GLN A 97 3.80 1.43 -24.43
C GLN A 97 4.40 0.12 -24.91
N GLY A 98 3.85 -1.02 -24.48
CA GLY A 98 4.22 -2.35 -24.98
C GLY A 98 5.51 -2.93 -24.42
N ASP A 99 6.07 -2.33 -23.36
CA ASP A 99 7.18 -2.91 -22.58
C ASP A 99 6.66 -3.48 -21.25
N PRO A 100 6.50 -4.81 -21.14
CA PRO A 100 5.96 -5.41 -19.92
C PRO A 100 6.81 -5.18 -18.67
N LYS A 101 8.16 -5.19 -18.80
CA LYS A 101 9.05 -4.96 -17.65
C LYS A 101 8.97 -3.51 -17.16
N ALA A 102 8.90 -2.56 -18.07
CA ALA A 102 8.71 -1.16 -17.71
C ALA A 102 7.34 -0.92 -17.08
N ALA A 103 6.29 -1.61 -17.55
CA ALA A 103 4.97 -1.53 -16.95
C ALA A 103 4.92 -2.11 -15.54
N GLU A 104 5.56 -3.25 -15.29
CA GLU A 104 5.70 -3.85 -13.96
C GLU A 104 6.43 -2.93 -12.99
N LEU A 105 7.57 -2.36 -13.42
CA LEU A 105 8.32 -1.42 -12.60
C LEU A 105 7.49 -0.18 -12.25
N THR A 106 6.80 0.42 -13.26
CA THR A 106 5.89 1.55 -13.01
C THR A 106 4.77 1.17 -12.05
N ALA A 107 4.26 -0.05 -12.12
CA ALA A 107 3.23 -0.51 -11.19
C ALA A 107 3.76 -0.63 -9.77
N CYS A 108 4.97 -1.17 -9.57
CA CYS A 108 5.61 -1.19 -8.25
C CYS A 108 5.75 0.23 -7.66
N GLU A 109 6.20 1.20 -8.46
CA GLU A 109 6.33 2.59 -8.02
C GLU A 109 4.97 3.18 -7.63
N CYS A 110 3.93 2.94 -8.44
CA CYS A 110 2.57 3.41 -8.15
C CYS A 110 1.98 2.77 -6.87
N VAL A 111 2.22 1.47 -6.66
CA VAL A 111 1.80 0.80 -5.41
C VAL A 111 2.54 1.38 -4.22
N VAL A 112 3.85 1.59 -4.28
CA VAL A 112 4.63 2.21 -3.19
C VAL A 112 4.08 3.61 -2.83
N GLU A 113 3.69 4.41 -3.81
CA GLU A 113 3.09 5.74 -3.57
C GLU A 113 1.72 5.61 -2.87
N ALA A 114 0.87 4.68 -3.31
CA ALA A 114 -0.42 4.42 -2.68
C ALA A 114 -0.25 3.95 -1.23
N GLU A 115 0.59 2.94 -1.01
CA GLU A 115 0.86 2.36 0.30
C GLU A 115 1.55 3.34 1.25
N THR A 116 2.42 4.24 0.75
CA THR A 116 3.02 5.31 1.57
C THR A 116 1.94 6.22 2.15
N LYS A 117 0.90 6.55 1.35
CA LYS A 117 -0.21 7.37 1.83
C LYS A 117 -1.10 6.62 2.81
N ASP A 118 -1.31 5.33 2.56
CA ASP A 118 -2.18 4.51 3.38
C ASP A 118 -1.54 4.21 4.74
N HIS A 119 -0.30 3.76 4.75
CA HIS A 119 0.47 3.58 5.97
C HIS A 119 0.48 4.84 6.86
N GLN A 120 0.70 6.04 6.27
CA GLN A 120 0.60 7.30 6.99
C GLN A 120 -0.80 7.54 7.59
N ASN A 121 -1.86 7.18 6.88
CA ASN A 121 -3.22 7.33 7.39
C ASN A 121 -3.43 6.44 8.61
N TRP A 122 -3.03 5.17 8.55
CA TRP A 122 -3.19 4.22 9.66
C TRP A 122 -2.34 4.60 10.87
N GLU A 123 -1.11 5.08 10.69
CA GLU A 123 -0.29 5.66 11.78
C GLU A 123 -1.03 6.80 12.49
N LEU A 124 -1.65 7.71 11.73
CA LEU A 124 -2.41 8.84 12.29
C LEU A 124 -3.71 8.39 12.98
N VAL A 125 -4.38 7.35 12.45
CA VAL A 125 -5.57 6.76 13.07
C VAL A 125 -5.20 6.04 14.37
N SER A 126 -4.06 5.37 14.43
CA SER A 126 -3.50 4.77 15.66
C SER A 126 -3.28 5.84 16.73
N GLU A 127 -2.68 6.98 16.37
CA GLU A 127 -2.55 8.11 17.30
C GLU A 127 -3.92 8.66 17.74
N LEU A 128 -4.86 8.79 16.82
CA LEU A 128 -6.24 9.21 17.15
C LEU A 128 -6.90 8.23 18.14
N ALA A 129 -6.72 6.92 17.97
CA ALA A 129 -7.28 5.88 18.84
C ALA A 129 -6.82 6.01 20.29
N LYS A 130 -5.57 6.45 20.54
CA LYS A 130 -5.03 6.69 21.88
C LYS A 130 -5.80 7.79 22.63
N HIS A 131 -6.35 8.76 21.91
CA HIS A 131 -7.03 9.93 22.45
C HIS A 131 -8.55 9.87 22.32
N ALA A 132 -9.09 8.99 21.50
CA ALA A 132 -10.53 8.77 21.34
C ALA A 132 -11.19 8.19 22.61
N LYS A 133 -12.52 8.22 22.69
CA LYS A 133 -13.29 7.73 23.82
C LYS A 133 -14.47 6.87 23.34
N GLY A 134 -15.01 6.04 24.24
CA GLY A 134 -16.19 5.24 23.98
C GLY A 134 -16.01 4.27 22.80
N ASP A 135 -17.08 4.11 22.04
CA ASP A 135 -17.15 3.15 20.93
C ASP A 135 -16.18 3.49 19.82
N LEU A 136 -15.94 4.78 19.56
CA LEU A 136 -14.93 5.19 18.57
C LEU A 136 -13.54 4.69 18.94
N LYS A 137 -13.12 4.86 20.21
CA LYS A 137 -11.82 4.35 20.67
C LYS A 137 -11.67 2.86 20.41
N LYS A 138 -12.69 2.08 20.76
CA LYS A 138 -12.69 0.64 20.58
C LYS A 138 -12.58 0.28 19.11
N ALA A 139 -13.41 0.87 18.25
CA ALA A 139 -13.42 0.62 16.82
C ALA A 139 -12.07 0.94 16.15
N LEU A 140 -11.46 2.09 16.45
CA LEU A 140 -10.18 2.47 15.89
C LEU A 140 -9.05 1.57 16.37
N HIS A 141 -9.05 1.16 17.64
CA HIS A 141 -8.02 0.26 18.18
C HIS A 141 -8.08 -1.12 17.52
N GLU A 142 -9.27 -1.73 17.44
CA GLU A 142 -9.47 -3.01 16.76
C GLU A 142 -9.07 -2.95 15.27
N ALA A 143 -9.39 -1.84 14.61
CA ALA A 143 -9.02 -1.61 13.23
C ALA A 143 -7.49 -1.57 13.02
N CYS A 144 -6.77 -0.78 13.84
CA CYS A 144 -5.32 -0.66 13.75
C CYS A 144 -4.61 -1.99 14.08
N GLU A 145 -5.07 -2.74 15.08
CA GLU A 145 -4.48 -4.04 15.42
C GLU A 145 -4.57 -5.06 14.25
N GLU A 146 -5.64 -5.00 13.43
CA GLU A 146 -5.80 -5.87 12.27
C GLU A 146 -4.98 -5.37 11.07
N VAL A 147 -4.95 -4.07 10.82
CA VAL A 147 -4.46 -3.51 9.56
C VAL A 147 -2.98 -3.16 9.57
N GLU A 148 -2.45 -2.52 10.63
CA GLU A 148 -1.07 -2.03 10.64
C GLU A 148 -0.02 -3.09 10.27
N PRO A 149 -0.08 -4.35 10.76
CA PRO A 149 0.89 -5.38 10.38
C PRO A 149 0.81 -5.76 8.89
N GLN A 150 -0.36 -5.63 8.26
CA GLN A 150 -0.56 -5.95 6.85
C GLN A 150 -0.02 -4.81 5.98
N GLU A 151 -0.28 -3.55 6.36
CA GLU A 151 0.23 -2.36 5.67
C GLU A 151 1.76 -2.29 5.66
N ASP A 152 2.43 -2.70 6.73
CA ASP A 152 3.89 -2.83 6.76
C ASP A 152 4.38 -3.79 5.66
N HIS A 153 3.70 -4.92 5.45
CA HIS A 153 4.04 -5.86 4.39
C HIS A 153 3.77 -5.27 3.01
N HIS A 154 2.60 -4.65 2.80
CA HIS A 154 2.23 -4.04 1.51
C HIS A 154 3.28 -3.03 1.06
N LEU A 155 3.63 -2.10 1.95
CA LEU A 155 4.59 -1.04 1.65
C LEU A 155 6.01 -1.58 1.45
N TYR A 156 6.54 -2.31 2.44
CA TYR A 156 7.97 -2.66 2.44
C TYR A 156 8.31 -3.77 1.46
N HIS A 157 7.44 -4.77 1.27
CA HIS A 157 7.64 -5.77 0.24
C HIS A 157 7.62 -5.17 -1.16
N THR A 158 6.60 -4.36 -1.48
CA THR A 158 6.52 -3.73 -2.81
C THR A 158 7.68 -2.76 -3.04
N LYS A 159 8.12 -2.03 -2.00
CA LYS A 159 9.31 -1.17 -2.08
C LYS A 159 10.59 -1.97 -2.34
N GLY A 160 10.72 -3.16 -1.74
CA GLY A 160 11.79 -4.10 -2.03
C GLY A 160 11.76 -4.58 -3.50
N TRP A 161 10.58 -4.94 -4.03
CA TRP A 161 10.41 -5.31 -5.43
C TRP A 161 10.79 -4.17 -6.37
N ALA A 162 10.29 -2.95 -6.16
CA ALA A 162 10.63 -1.79 -6.98
C ALA A 162 12.14 -1.56 -7.03
N ARG A 163 12.84 -1.59 -5.89
CA ARG A 163 14.29 -1.47 -5.83
C ARG A 163 15.00 -2.53 -6.65
N GLU A 164 14.59 -3.79 -6.50
CA GLU A 164 15.27 -4.91 -7.16
C GLU A 164 15.03 -4.91 -8.68
N LEU A 165 13.85 -4.53 -9.12
CA LEU A 165 13.58 -4.37 -10.56
C LEU A 165 14.44 -3.24 -11.16
N TRP A 166 14.62 -2.14 -10.42
CA TRP A 166 15.56 -1.08 -10.83
C TRP A 166 17.00 -1.56 -10.89
N MET A 167 17.47 -2.29 -9.87
CA MET A 167 18.84 -2.79 -9.82
C MET A 167 19.11 -3.79 -10.97
N ASP A 168 18.15 -4.66 -11.28
CA ASP A 168 18.24 -5.56 -12.43
C ASP A 168 18.37 -4.77 -13.75
N GLY A 169 17.50 -3.76 -13.94
CA GLY A 169 17.54 -2.91 -15.12
C GLY A 169 18.83 -2.09 -15.27
N LEU A 170 19.46 -1.71 -14.15
CA LEU A 170 20.75 -1.01 -14.13
C LEU A 170 21.96 -1.95 -14.22
N GLY A 171 21.76 -3.28 -14.27
CA GLY A 171 22.82 -4.27 -14.27
C GLY A 171 23.57 -4.37 -12.93
N LEU A 172 22.95 -3.97 -11.84
CA LEU A 172 23.50 -4.00 -10.49
C LEU A 172 23.12 -5.30 -9.77
N GLY A 173 23.98 -5.76 -8.86
CA GLY A 173 23.70 -6.91 -8.02
C GLY A 173 22.70 -6.59 -6.92
N ALA A 174 22.03 -7.62 -6.39
CA ALA A 174 21.13 -7.50 -5.26
C ALA A 174 21.82 -6.92 -4.01
N GLU A 175 21.14 -6.04 -3.29
CA GLU A 175 21.59 -5.58 -1.97
C GLU A 175 21.15 -6.59 -0.90
N LEU A 176 22.12 -7.13 -0.15
CA LEU A 176 21.86 -8.12 0.90
C LEU A 176 22.57 -7.73 2.20
N PRO A 177 21.89 -7.77 3.38
CA PRO A 177 20.43 -7.98 3.49
C PRO A 177 19.63 -6.82 2.88
N PRO A 178 18.38 -7.06 2.44
CA PRO A 178 17.53 -5.99 1.95
C PRO A 178 17.35 -4.88 2.99
N PRO A 179 17.42 -3.59 2.61
CA PRO A 179 17.26 -2.48 3.56
C PRO A 179 15.93 -2.49 4.31
N GLU A 180 14.90 -3.07 3.72
CA GLU A 180 13.55 -3.20 4.26
C GLU A 180 13.50 -4.12 5.48
N GLU A 181 14.38 -5.11 5.60
CA GLU A 181 14.46 -6.02 6.75
C GLU A 181 14.76 -5.31 8.07
N LYS A 182 15.35 -4.13 8.03
CA LYS A 182 15.56 -3.30 9.22
C LYS A 182 14.28 -2.79 9.87
N LYS A 183 13.15 -3.00 9.21
CA LYS A 183 11.80 -2.66 9.66
C LYS A 183 11.04 -3.87 10.23
N ASP A 184 11.75 -4.96 10.56
CA ASP A 184 11.18 -6.24 11.03
C ASP A 184 10.20 -6.88 10.02
N VAL A 185 10.31 -6.49 8.75
CA VAL A 185 9.52 -7.05 7.64
C VAL A 185 10.43 -7.98 6.85
N GLU A 186 10.15 -9.29 6.90
CA GLU A 186 10.82 -10.26 6.02
C GLU A 186 10.33 -10.05 4.59
N THR A 187 11.24 -9.68 3.68
CA THR A 187 10.91 -9.63 2.26
C THR A 187 11.13 -11.00 1.62
N ALA A 188 10.12 -11.55 0.97
CA ALA A 188 10.21 -12.83 0.23
C ALA A 188 11.36 -12.80 -0.80
N ILE A 189 11.58 -11.64 -1.44
CA ILE A 189 12.67 -11.39 -2.38
C ILE A 189 14.02 -11.49 -1.71
N GLY A 190 14.20 -10.91 -0.53
CA GLY A 190 15.45 -10.99 0.22
C GLY A 190 15.85 -12.43 0.51
N ALA A 191 14.87 -13.26 0.94
CA ALA A 191 15.08 -14.67 1.18
C ALA A 191 15.46 -15.45 -0.10
N GLU A 192 14.77 -15.21 -1.22
CA GLU A 192 15.04 -15.90 -2.48
C GLU A 192 16.38 -15.48 -3.09
N ARG A 193 16.73 -14.20 -3.04
CA ARG A 193 18.03 -13.71 -3.50
C ARG A 193 19.19 -14.19 -2.64
N ALA A 194 19.01 -14.26 -1.32
CA ALA A 194 19.99 -14.85 -0.41
C ALA A 194 20.24 -16.32 -0.74
N LYS A 195 19.20 -17.09 -1.12
CA LYS A 195 19.33 -18.46 -1.60
C LYS A 195 20.09 -18.51 -2.92
N ASN A 196 19.79 -17.64 -3.87
CA ASN A 196 20.43 -17.59 -5.18
C ASN A 196 21.89 -17.16 -5.11
N ALA A 197 22.24 -16.19 -4.25
CA ALA A 197 23.61 -15.77 -4.00
C ALA A 197 24.49 -16.86 -3.38
N ARG A 198 23.89 -17.82 -2.65
CA ARG A 198 24.59 -18.98 -2.06
C ARG A 198 24.76 -20.14 -3.02
N ARG A 199 24.12 -20.15 -4.18
CA ARG A 199 24.35 -21.18 -5.22
C ARG A 199 25.72 -20.94 -5.85
N PRO A 200 26.65 -21.93 -5.80
CA PRO A 200 27.93 -21.77 -6.44
C PRO A 200 27.72 -21.55 -7.95
N THR A 201 28.32 -20.51 -8.49
CA THR A 201 28.40 -20.29 -9.93
C THR A 201 28.98 -21.57 -10.56
N ARG A 202 28.18 -22.29 -11.33
CA ARG A 202 28.72 -23.34 -12.20
C ARG A 202 29.66 -22.66 -13.18
N HIS A 203 30.96 -22.69 -12.86
CA HIS A 203 31.96 -22.36 -13.85
C HIS A 203 31.72 -23.27 -15.05
N GLN A 204 31.46 -22.66 -16.19
CA GLN A 204 31.58 -23.30 -17.48
C GLN A 204 33.00 -23.80 -17.59
N GLN A 205 33.18 -25.09 -17.36
CA GLN A 205 34.32 -25.82 -17.90
C GLN A 205 33.89 -26.27 -19.28
N GLY A 206 34.47 -25.64 -20.30
CA GLY A 206 34.43 -26.02 -21.67
C GLY A 206 35.63 -25.44 -22.35
#